data_1e7f8291d14c6c23d336584a3ea26636
#
_entry.id   1e7f8291d14c6c23d336584a3ea26636
#
_cell.length_a   1.000
_cell.length_b   1.000
_cell.length_c   1.000
_cell.angle_alpha   90.00
_cell.angle_beta   90.00
_cell.angle_gamma   90.00
#
_symmetry.space_group_name_H-M   'P 1'
#
loop_
_entity.id
_entity.type
_entity.pdbx_description
1 polymer ?
#
loop_
_entity_poly.entity_id
_entity_poly.type
_entity_poly.pdbx_seq_one_letter_code
_entity_poly.pdbx_strand_id
1 'polypeptide(L)'
;MNKIAKFLNARISGFVTDKPEILAAYSRDASILEIMPKLLFLPNNIEDIQYVLRFTNELAKKGYQLPIAIRGSGLDQSGADLTEGMVLSTEKMNQIQEIDERGRLVRVQAGVTLGQLNSALALFGLYLPVEADSRETIGGLISNFYTDRIAKKYGSIYYYVDRLEAVLANGELFQSQTLTQLGLRNAKTRDGLVGKIYQKTHKLIEQNQRQLQEIKQNDHSRIGYRMLTEVYSKNNEFDLAPLFFGAQGSLGVITELILKVAPIPRPTKKALFLYDDLNSAIDFMERLKKLEPVRIDFYDTRIFSQSSLESVNTQNVHGSEDTKAMQTSRNTENSNSVFTSAKYLISTELEDSFFKNHKHVKKMRQLSEGGYKSIIDQKDIISQFEKLAKLLEAYRNDAEFSERVCLVDRSYIPAAELNSVIGSLAALEGIFGQPLPLFGSFATNLYSIRPAFDLSSVNDRKQLLRFIQHFGKLLSDSNGTLCGGSAEGQVQALIVNQEIPTKTRALYHEIKQLFDPNNILAPKIKQHASLANIVRFMRTSPQIGLIRRD
;
A
#
# COMPACT_ATOMS: atom_id res chain seq x y z
N MET A 1 -17.60 26.25 -17.23
CA MET A 1 -16.71 25.14 -17.65
C MET A 1 -15.38 25.72 -18.14
N ASN A 2 -14.29 25.23 -17.54
CA ASN A 2 -12.92 25.63 -17.89
C ASN A 2 -12.66 25.41 -19.39
N LYS A 3 -11.95 26.35 -20.05
CA LYS A 3 -11.62 26.26 -21.48
C LYS A 3 -10.91 24.94 -21.85
N ILE A 4 -10.04 24.46 -20.96
CA ILE A 4 -9.33 23.17 -21.13
C ILE A 4 -10.32 22.00 -21.10
N ALA A 5 -11.23 21.95 -20.11
CA ALA A 5 -12.22 20.89 -20.01
C ALA A 5 -13.13 20.83 -21.25
N LYS A 6 -13.58 22.00 -21.73
CA LYS A 6 -14.38 22.11 -22.99
C LYS A 6 -13.60 21.61 -24.20
N PHE A 7 -12.32 21.99 -24.31
CA PHE A 7 -11.46 21.60 -25.43
C PHE A 7 -11.21 20.09 -25.46
N LEU A 8 -10.91 19.48 -24.28
CA LEU A 8 -10.64 18.06 -24.17
C LEU A 8 -11.89 17.22 -24.45
N ASN A 9 -13.04 17.56 -23.85
CA ASN A 9 -14.30 16.85 -24.05
C ASN A 9 -14.78 16.82 -25.53
N ALA A 10 -14.32 17.75 -26.36
CA ALA A 10 -14.61 17.71 -27.78
C ALA A 10 -13.73 16.72 -28.58
N ARG A 11 -12.74 16.06 -27.94
CA ARG A 11 -11.69 15.24 -28.60
C ARG A 11 -11.43 13.89 -28.00
N ILE A 12 -12.02 13.60 -26.85
CA ILE A 12 -11.92 12.34 -26.14
C ILE A 12 -13.29 11.70 -26.01
N SER A 13 -13.34 10.39 -25.82
CA SER A 13 -14.56 9.65 -25.52
C SER A 13 -14.90 9.64 -24.03
N GLY A 14 -13.91 9.88 -23.18
CA GLY A 14 -14.05 10.02 -21.74
C GLY A 14 -14.62 11.37 -21.33
N PHE A 15 -14.40 11.76 -20.08
CA PHE A 15 -15.02 12.94 -19.51
C PHE A 15 -14.03 13.75 -18.66
N VAL A 16 -13.97 15.08 -18.92
CA VAL A 16 -13.23 16.05 -18.10
C VAL A 16 -14.22 17.04 -17.49
N THR A 17 -14.11 17.28 -16.19
CA THR A 17 -14.96 18.22 -15.46
C THR A 17 -14.18 19.14 -14.54
N ASP A 18 -14.73 20.35 -14.34
CA ASP A 18 -14.28 21.36 -13.39
C ASP A 18 -15.37 21.72 -12.36
N LYS A 19 -16.43 20.89 -12.28
CA LYS A 19 -17.54 21.13 -11.34
C LYS A 19 -17.07 20.92 -9.89
N PRO A 20 -17.16 21.97 -9.02
CA PRO A 20 -16.64 21.89 -7.65
C PRO A 20 -17.22 20.74 -6.82
N GLU A 21 -18.52 20.43 -7.03
CA GLU A 21 -19.21 19.37 -6.30
C GLU A 21 -18.61 17.99 -6.60
N ILE A 22 -18.18 17.77 -7.86
CA ILE A 22 -17.53 16.53 -8.27
C ILE A 22 -16.08 16.53 -7.81
N LEU A 23 -15.36 17.65 -7.98
CA LEU A 23 -13.95 17.77 -7.61
C LEU A 23 -13.73 17.55 -6.10
N ALA A 24 -14.69 17.98 -5.26
CA ALA A 24 -14.62 17.80 -3.81
C ALA A 24 -14.45 16.32 -3.41
N ALA A 25 -15.07 15.39 -4.13
CA ALA A 25 -14.96 13.95 -3.89
C ALA A 25 -13.56 13.39 -4.22
N TYR A 26 -12.77 14.10 -5.01
CA TYR A 26 -11.40 13.73 -5.40
C TYR A 26 -10.34 14.61 -4.76
N SER A 27 -10.73 15.48 -3.82
CA SER A 27 -9.80 16.34 -3.08
C SER A 27 -9.11 15.64 -1.92
N ARG A 28 -9.57 14.45 -1.52
CA ARG A 28 -9.07 13.67 -0.37
C ARG A 28 -8.82 12.22 -0.77
N ASP A 29 -7.87 11.63 -0.09
CA ASP A 29 -7.59 10.19 -0.05
C ASP A 29 -7.58 9.71 1.42
N ALA A 30 -6.98 8.56 1.71
CA ALA A 30 -6.83 8.09 3.09
C ALA A 30 -5.64 8.74 3.83
N SER A 31 -4.93 9.72 3.23
CA SER A 31 -3.85 10.48 3.88
C SER A 31 -4.38 11.63 4.74
N ILE A 32 -3.46 12.37 5.32
CA ILE A 32 -3.74 13.60 6.09
C ILE A 32 -3.97 14.83 5.21
N LEU A 33 -3.94 14.69 3.89
CA LEU A 33 -3.99 15.82 2.96
C LEU A 33 -5.39 16.02 2.38
N GLU A 34 -5.67 17.29 2.04
CA GLU A 34 -6.82 17.71 1.25
C GLU A 34 -6.35 18.70 0.20
N ILE A 35 -6.38 18.29 -1.08
CA ILE A 35 -5.91 19.10 -2.20
C ILE A 35 -7.00 19.16 -3.28
N MET A 36 -7.67 20.29 -3.40
CA MET A 36 -8.70 20.50 -4.42
C MET A 36 -8.08 20.54 -5.81
N PRO A 37 -8.40 19.59 -6.71
CA PRO A 37 -7.91 19.61 -8.07
C PRO A 37 -8.63 20.70 -8.89
N LYS A 38 -8.01 21.16 -9.97
CA LYS A 38 -8.64 22.05 -10.96
C LYS A 38 -9.52 21.29 -11.94
N LEU A 39 -9.17 20.06 -12.25
CA LEU A 39 -9.85 19.20 -13.21
C LEU A 39 -9.87 17.75 -12.72
N LEU A 40 -10.95 17.05 -13.03
CA LEU A 40 -11.04 15.59 -12.96
C LEU A 40 -11.15 15.06 -14.38
N PHE A 41 -10.36 14.05 -14.71
CA PHE A 41 -10.40 13.33 -15.97
C PHE A 41 -10.74 11.86 -15.74
N LEU A 42 -11.78 11.39 -16.41
CA LEU A 42 -12.27 10.00 -16.39
C LEU A 42 -12.12 9.41 -17.80
N PRO A 43 -11.00 8.77 -18.15
CA PRO A 43 -10.79 8.14 -19.45
C PRO A 43 -11.71 6.94 -19.64
N ASN A 44 -12.20 6.71 -20.86
CA ASN A 44 -12.91 5.50 -21.24
C ASN A 44 -11.97 4.45 -21.86
N ASN A 45 -10.86 4.88 -22.44
CA ASN A 45 -9.90 4.04 -23.14
C ASN A 45 -8.47 4.62 -23.10
N ILE A 46 -7.52 3.90 -23.68
CA ILE A 46 -6.10 4.25 -23.73
C ILE A 46 -5.87 5.50 -24.57
N GLU A 47 -6.59 5.64 -25.67
CA GLU A 47 -6.49 6.76 -26.62
C GLU A 47 -6.82 8.10 -25.95
N ASP A 48 -7.80 8.11 -25.05
CA ASP A 48 -8.12 9.27 -24.22
C ASP A 48 -6.94 9.71 -23.38
N ILE A 49 -6.28 8.74 -22.70
CA ILE A 49 -5.09 9.00 -21.87
C ILE A 49 -3.95 9.50 -22.73
N GLN A 50 -3.67 8.87 -23.86
CA GLN A 50 -2.64 9.29 -24.81
C GLN A 50 -2.86 10.72 -25.28
N TYR A 51 -4.11 11.06 -25.61
CA TYR A 51 -4.45 12.39 -26.07
C TYR A 51 -4.23 13.45 -24.99
N VAL A 52 -4.74 13.20 -23.77
CA VAL A 52 -4.63 14.14 -22.65
C VAL A 52 -3.18 14.32 -22.22
N LEU A 53 -2.38 13.25 -22.16
CA LEU A 53 -0.95 13.36 -21.80
C LEU A 53 -0.17 14.13 -22.88
N ARG A 54 -0.38 13.86 -24.16
CA ARG A 54 0.22 14.66 -25.25
C ARG A 54 -0.13 16.14 -25.13
N PHE A 55 -1.41 16.43 -24.94
CA PHE A 55 -1.88 17.81 -24.77
C PHE A 55 -1.22 18.49 -23.57
N THR A 56 -1.18 17.83 -22.40
CA THR A 56 -0.59 18.38 -21.19
C THR A 56 0.91 18.58 -21.33
N ASN A 57 1.61 17.65 -21.99
CA ASN A 57 3.03 17.74 -22.28
C ASN A 57 3.36 18.94 -23.21
N GLU A 58 2.53 19.18 -24.24
CA GLU A 58 2.69 20.35 -25.10
C GLU A 58 2.40 21.68 -24.37
N LEU A 59 1.43 21.69 -23.43
CA LEU A 59 1.21 22.86 -22.57
C LEU A 59 2.45 23.15 -21.71
N ALA A 60 3.06 22.11 -21.12
CA ALA A 60 4.24 22.26 -20.29
C ALA A 60 5.44 22.82 -21.07
N LYS A 61 5.65 22.39 -22.34
CA LYS A 61 6.67 22.95 -23.24
C LYS A 61 6.46 24.45 -23.52
N LYS A 62 5.20 24.91 -23.45
CA LYS A 62 4.85 26.33 -23.61
C LYS A 62 4.83 27.11 -22.28
N GLY A 63 5.32 26.50 -21.21
CA GLY A 63 5.43 27.13 -19.89
C GLY A 63 4.15 27.05 -19.03
N TYR A 64 3.09 26.36 -19.49
CA TYR A 64 1.87 26.18 -18.71
C TYR A 64 1.84 24.82 -18.03
N GLN A 65 2.04 24.80 -16.72
CA GLN A 65 2.05 23.58 -15.93
C GLN A 65 0.64 23.15 -15.51
N LEU A 66 0.24 21.94 -15.91
CA LEU A 66 -0.97 21.27 -15.46
C LEU A 66 -0.56 19.87 -14.91
N PRO A 67 -0.14 19.79 -13.65
CA PRO A 67 0.31 18.53 -13.08
C PRO A 67 -0.85 17.50 -13.03
N ILE A 68 -0.53 16.24 -13.30
CA ILE A 68 -1.49 15.13 -13.28
C ILE A 68 -1.13 14.19 -12.15
N ALA A 69 -2.08 13.89 -11.26
CA ALA A 69 -2.00 12.77 -10.32
C ALA A 69 -2.92 11.64 -10.80
N ILE A 70 -2.44 10.40 -10.68
CA ILE A 70 -3.19 9.21 -11.09
C ILE A 70 -3.86 8.61 -9.87
N ARG A 71 -5.17 8.35 -9.97
CA ARG A 71 -5.99 7.85 -8.88
C ARG A 71 -6.68 6.55 -9.25
N GLY A 72 -6.55 5.54 -8.39
CA GLY A 72 -7.36 4.33 -8.41
C GLY A 72 -8.60 4.51 -7.52
N SER A 73 -8.68 3.71 -6.46
CA SER A 73 -9.79 3.74 -5.48
C SER A 73 -9.75 4.92 -4.50
N GLY A 74 -8.65 5.68 -4.43
CA GLY A 74 -8.48 6.76 -3.46
C GLY A 74 -8.19 6.29 -2.04
N LEU A 75 -7.69 5.08 -1.87
CA LEU A 75 -7.32 4.49 -0.58
C LEU A 75 -5.84 4.71 -0.22
N ASP A 76 -5.13 5.51 -1.00
CA ASP A 76 -3.74 5.85 -0.73
C ASP A 76 -3.61 6.66 0.57
N GLN A 77 -2.60 6.32 1.39
CA GLN A 77 -2.34 6.95 2.68
C GLN A 77 -1.17 7.93 2.62
N SER A 78 -0.54 8.03 1.47
CA SER A 78 0.66 8.81 1.27
C SER A 78 0.41 10.16 0.57
N GLY A 79 -0.81 10.40 0.08
CA GLY A 79 -1.18 11.60 -0.67
C GLY A 79 -0.66 11.59 -2.12
N ALA A 80 -0.30 10.43 -2.67
CA ALA A 80 0.29 10.35 -4.00
C ALA A 80 -0.72 10.64 -5.12
N ASP A 81 -2.00 10.41 -4.90
CA ASP A 81 -3.08 10.59 -5.87
C ASP A 81 -3.76 11.97 -5.80
N LEU A 82 -3.17 12.92 -5.04
CA LEU A 82 -3.68 14.28 -4.84
C LEU A 82 -2.84 15.34 -5.58
N THR A 83 -3.52 16.32 -6.20
CA THR A 83 -2.87 17.42 -6.93
C THR A 83 -3.75 18.66 -7.02
N GLU A 84 -3.14 19.84 -7.14
CA GLU A 84 -3.83 21.09 -7.52
C GLU A 84 -4.13 21.17 -9.02
N GLY A 85 -3.65 20.22 -9.83
CA GLY A 85 -3.81 20.18 -11.29
C GLY A 85 -5.00 19.35 -11.73
N MET A 86 -4.73 18.24 -12.42
CA MET A 86 -5.74 17.30 -12.93
C MET A 86 -5.60 15.96 -12.21
N VAL A 87 -6.69 15.45 -11.63
CA VAL A 87 -6.76 14.06 -11.19
C VAL A 87 -7.23 13.21 -12.38
N LEU A 88 -6.44 12.19 -12.75
CA LEU A 88 -6.82 11.16 -13.71
C LEU A 88 -7.28 9.94 -12.89
N SER A 89 -8.57 9.62 -12.93
CA SER A 89 -9.12 8.45 -12.25
C SER A 89 -9.29 7.28 -13.22
N THR A 90 -8.75 6.13 -12.85
CA THR A 90 -8.84 4.89 -13.64
C THR A 90 -10.13 4.11 -13.40
N GLU A 91 -11.08 4.62 -12.62
CA GLU A 91 -12.27 3.90 -12.18
C GLU A 91 -13.16 3.36 -13.32
N LYS A 92 -13.14 4.00 -14.50
CA LYS A 92 -13.85 3.52 -15.68
C LYS A 92 -13.07 2.49 -16.50
N MET A 93 -11.79 2.34 -16.24
CA MET A 93 -10.93 1.34 -16.86
C MET A 93 -10.88 0.09 -15.98
N ASN A 94 -12.01 -0.59 -15.83
CA ASN A 94 -12.24 -1.65 -14.84
C ASN A 94 -12.68 -2.99 -15.45
N GLN A 95 -12.27 -3.27 -16.68
CA GLN A 95 -12.63 -4.51 -17.35
C GLN A 95 -11.60 -5.62 -17.09
N ILE A 96 -12.10 -6.82 -16.79
CA ILE A 96 -11.35 -8.07 -16.87
C ILE A 96 -11.52 -8.56 -18.31
N GLN A 97 -10.43 -8.52 -19.09
CA GLN A 97 -10.50 -8.72 -20.53
C GLN A 97 -10.39 -10.20 -20.92
N GLU A 98 -9.55 -10.97 -20.20
CA GLU A 98 -9.29 -12.37 -20.50
C GLU A 98 -8.86 -13.12 -19.25
N ILE A 99 -9.35 -14.35 -19.07
CA ILE A 99 -8.88 -15.30 -18.05
C ILE A 99 -8.43 -16.57 -18.77
N ASP A 100 -7.12 -16.83 -18.77
CA ASP A 100 -6.54 -18.09 -19.24
C ASP A 100 -6.36 -19.04 -18.05
N GLU A 101 -7.33 -19.92 -17.84
CA GLU A 101 -7.32 -20.90 -16.76
C GLU A 101 -6.11 -21.85 -16.86
N ARG A 102 -5.76 -22.30 -18.08
CA ARG A 102 -4.68 -23.27 -18.30
C ARG A 102 -3.31 -22.63 -18.09
N GLY A 103 -3.10 -21.43 -18.64
CA GLY A 103 -1.88 -20.65 -18.47
C GLY A 103 -1.80 -19.98 -17.10
N ARG A 104 -2.90 -19.95 -16.34
CA ARG A 104 -3.03 -19.22 -15.07
C ARG A 104 -2.62 -17.77 -15.21
N LEU A 105 -3.16 -17.14 -16.24
CA LEU A 105 -2.96 -15.73 -16.53
C LEU A 105 -4.30 -15.01 -16.56
N VAL A 106 -4.30 -13.75 -16.18
CA VAL A 106 -5.46 -12.87 -16.34
C VAL A 106 -5.01 -11.53 -16.88
N ARG A 107 -5.77 -10.99 -17.84
CA ARG A 107 -5.57 -9.69 -18.44
C ARG A 107 -6.62 -8.73 -17.92
N VAL A 108 -6.17 -7.64 -17.26
CA VAL A 108 -7.05 -6.69 -16.57
C VAL A 108 -6.65 -5.25 -16.84
N GLN A 109 -7.62 -4.36 -16.89
CA GLN A 109 -7.38 -2.92 -16.84
C GLN A 109 -7.00 -2.48 -15.42
N ALA A 110 -6.23 -1.38 -15.31
CA ALA A 110 -5.64 -0.91 -14.05
C ALA A 110 -6.67 -0.55 -12.97
N GLY A 111 -7.88 -0.16 -13.34
CA GLY A 111 -8.97 0.20 -12.43
C GLY A 111 -9.80 -0.98 -11.91
N VAL A 112 -9.53 -2.23 -12.35
CA VAL A 112 -10.16 -3.42 -11.76
C VAL A 112 -9.78 -3.50 -10.29
N THR A 113 -10.77 -3.73 -9.40
CA THR A 113 -10.51 -3.89 -7.97
C THR A 113 -10.10 -5.32 -7.64
N LEU A 114 -9.37 -5.50 -6.54
CA LEU A 114 -8.96 -6.83 -6.05
C LEU A 114 -10.19 -7.72 -5.78
N GLY A 115 -11.26 -7.15 -5.23
CA GLY A 115 -12.50 -7.86 -4.97
C GLY A 115 -13.18 -8.34 -6.27
N GLN A 116 -13.29 -7.47 -7.28
CA GLN A 116 -13.83 -7.84 -8.59
C GLN A 116 -13.00 -8.94 -9.25
N LEU A 117 -11.67 -8.78 -9.23
CA LEU A 117 -10.75 -9.76 -9.81
C LEU A 117 -10.89 -11.13 -9.14
N ASN A 118 -10.77 -11.20 -7.80
CA ASN A 118 -10.83 -12.47 -7.09
C ASN A 118 -12.21 -13.13 -7.16
N SER A 119 -13.30 -12.34 -7.23
CA SER A 119 -14.65 -12.88 -7.46
C SER A 119 -14.77 -13.54 -8.83
N ALA A 120 -14.21 -12.94 -9.87
CA ALA A 120 -14.21 -13.53 -11.21
C ALA A 120 -13.31 -14.77 -11.29
N LEU A 121 -12.09 -14.71 -10.72
CA LEU A 121 -11.14 -15.82 -10.71
C LEU A 121 -11.65 -17.03 -9.92
N ALA A 122 -12.44 -16.82 -8.86
CA ALA A 122 -13.00 -17.89 -8.04
C ALA A 122 -13.87 -18.84 -8.84
N LEU A 123 -14.54 -18.38 -9.91
CA LEU A 123 -15.32 -19.23 -10.83
C LEU A 123 -14.48 -20.28 -11.54
N PHE A 124 -13.16 -20.06 -11.63
CA PHE A 124 -12.16 -20.95 -12.24
C PHE A 124 -11.28 -21.65 -11.19
N GLY A 125 -11.63 -21.56 -9.90
CA GLY A 125 -10.80 -22.10 -8.82
C GLY A 125 -9.45 -21.38 -8.64
N LEU A 126 -9.34 -20.15 -9.13
CA LEU A 126 -8.13 -19.32 -9.12
C LEU A 126 -8.31 -18.10 -8.19
N TYR A 127 -7.19 -17.47 -7.82
CA TYR A 127 -7.17 -16.19 -7.11
C TYR A 127 -5.83 -15.48 -7.31
N LEU A 128 -5.80 -14.18 -7.09
CA LEU A 128 -4.56 -13.42 -6.95
C LEU A 128 -4.18 -13.42 -5.45
N PRO A 129 -3.06 -14.03 -5.03
CA PRO A 129 -2.70 -14.19 -3.62
C PRO A 129 -2.09 -12.91 -3.02
N VAL A 130 -2.94 -11.92 -2.87
CA VAL A 130 -2.65 -10.61 -2.25
C VAL A 130 -3.73 -10.31 -1.22
N GLU A 131 -3.33 -9.94 -0.01
CA GLU A 131 -4.23 -9.52 1.06
C GLU A 131 -4.25 -7.99 1.15
N ALA A 132 -5.30 -7.38 0.57
CA ALA A 132 -5.53 -5.94 0.61
C ALA A 132 -7.04 -5.66 0.75
N ASP A 133 -7.42 -4.38 0.90
CA ASP A 133 -8.83 -3.99 0.83
C ASP A 133 -9.40 -4.40 -0.54
N SER A 134 -10.58 -5.02 -0.54
CA SER A 134 -11.23 -5.49 -1.76
C SER A 134 -11.53 -4.38 -2.78
N ARG A 135 -11.58 -3.14 -2.33
CA ARG A 135 -11.78 -1.93 -3.15
C ARG A 135 -10.49 -1.40 -3.79
N GLU A 136 -9.31 -1.84 -3.33
CA GLU A 136 -8.02 -1.44 -3.92
C GLU A 136 -7.97 -1.86 -5.39
N THR A 137 -7.55 -0.94 -6.26
CA THR A 137 -7.38 -1.25 -7.68
C THR A 137 -6.05 -1.94 -7.94
N ILE A 138 -6.00 -2.84 -8.92
CA ILE A 138 -4.78 -3.57 -9.28
C ILE A 138 -3.66 -2.59 -9.69
N GLY A 139 -3.97 -1.57 -10.49
CA GLY A 139 -3.01 -0.53 -10.84
C GLY A 139 -2.51 0.25 -9.62
N GLY A 140 -3.38 0.51 -8.63
CA GLY A 140 -3.02 1.17 -7.37
C GLY A 140 -2.08 0.32 -6.52
N LEU A 141 -2.37 -0.96 -6.34
CA LEU A 141 -1.53 -1.90 -5.57
C LEU A 141 -0.11 -1.99 -6.15
N ILE A 142 0.01 -2.03 -7.48
CA ILE A 142 1.31 -2.08 -8.17
C ILE A 142 2.02 -0.74 -8.09
N SER A 143 1.35 0.37 -8.42
CA SER A 143 1.93 1.71 -8.38
C SER A 143 2.42 2.10 -6.98
N ASN A 144 1.78 1.55 -5.93
CA ASN A 144 2.16 1.78 -4.54
C ASN A 144 3.16 0.73 -4.00
N PHE A 145 3.52 -0.28 -4.79
CA PHE A 145 4.37 -1.40 -4.39
C PHE A 145 3.87 -2.06 -3.10
N TYR A 146 2.59 -2.32 -3.06
CA TYR A 146 1.94 -2.86 -1.89
C TYR A 146 2.51 -4.21 -1.46
N THR A 147 2.87 -4.32 -0.19
CA THR A 147 3.35 -5.56 0.42
C THR A 147 2.45 -5.89 1.61
N ASP A 148 1.89 -7.07 1.61
CA ASP A 148 0.94 -7.55 2.61
C ASP A 148 1.55 -8.54 3.61
N ARG A 149 0.72 -9.03 4.53
CA ARG A 149 1.12 -9.93 5.62
C ARG A 149 1.39 -11.36 5.15
N ILE A 150 0.81 -11.78 4.03
CA ILE A 150 0.99 -13.11 3.46
C ILE A 150 2.12 -13.17 2.43
N ALA A 151 2.74 -12.03 2.12
CA ALA A 151 3.81 -11.93 1.12
C ALA A 151 5.04 -12.79 1.43
N LYS A 152 5.27 -13.17 2.69
CA LYS A 152 6.33 -14.12 3.05
C LYS A 152 6.05 -15.52 2.53
N LYS A 153 4.79 -15.94 2.50
CA LYS A 153 4.36 -17.26 2.03
C LYS A 153 4.16 -17.32 0.53
N TYR A 154 3.43 -16.35 -0.01
CA TYR A 154 2.99 -16.39 -1.41
C TYR A 154 3.80 -15.46 -2.33
N GLY A 155 4.63 -14.59 -1.80
CA GLY A 155 5.34 -13.57 -2.55
C GLY A 155 4.59 -12.24 -2.59
N SER A 156 5.29 -11.17 -2.93
CA SER A 156 4.70 -9.86 -3.17
C SER A 156 3.94 -9.84 -4.51
N ILE A 157 2.97 -8.92 -4.65
CA ILE A 157 2.23 -8.68 -5.91
C ILE A 157 3.18 -8.52 -7.13
N TYR A 158 4.38 -8.03 -6.92
CA TYR A 158 5.44 -7.91 -7.93
C TYR A 158 5.68 -9.22 -8.69
N TYR A 159 5.71 -10.37 -8.01
CA TYR A 159 5.99 -11.66 -8.64
C TYR A 159 4.85 -12.19 -9.52
N TYR A 160 3.67 -11.60 -9.39
CA TYR A 160 2.49 -11.96 -10.16
C TYR A 160 2.31 -11.12 -11.42
N VAL A 161 3.05 -10.03 -11.61
CA VAL A 161 3.01 -9.26 -12.85
C VAL A 161 3.83 -9.98 -13.91
N ASP A 162 3.17 -10.40 -14.99
CA ASP A 162 3.82 -10.96 -16.19
C ASP A 162 4.17 -9.86 -17.17
N ARG A 163 3.22 -8.94 -17.42
CA ARG A 163 3.40 -7.78 -18.29
C ARG A 163 2.58 -6.61 -17.78
N LEU A 164 3.04 -5.41 -18.09
CA LEU A 164 2.27 -4.20 -17.90
C LEU A 164 2.30 -3.32 -19.15
N GLU A 165 1.23 -2.56 -19.32
CA GLU A 165 1.12 -1.51 -20.29
C GLU A 165 0.93 -0.17 -19.59
N ALA A 166 1.59 0.88 -20.10
CA ALA A 166 1.48 2.23 -19.56
C ALA A 166 1.55 3.28 -20.67
N VAL A 167 0.88 4.40 -20.47
CA VAL A 167 1.05 5.59 -21.30
C VAL A 167 2.06 6.50 -20.64
N LEU A 168 3.13 6.85 -21.39
CA LEU A 168 4.20 7.73 -20.95
C LEU A 168 3.80 9.21 -21.01
N ALA A 169 4.58 10.09 -20.36
CA ALA A 169 4.29 11.52 -20.27
C ALA A 169 4.09 12.22 -21.62
N ASN A 170 4.70 11.74 -22.69
CA ASN A 170 4.53 12.28 -24.05
C ASN A 170 3.36 11.63 -24.84
N GLY A 171 2.59 10.72 -24.21
CA GLY A 171 1.48 9.99 -24.81
C GLY A 171 1.90 8.76 -25.63
N GLU A 172 3.19 8.36 -25.66
CA GLU A 172 3.60 7.08 -26.24
C GLU A 172 3.12 5.91 -25.39
N LEU A 173 2.72 4.82 -26.05
CA LEU A 173 2.40 3.57 -25.38
C LEU A 173 3.65 2.79 -25.10
N PHE A 174 3.84 2.40 -23.85
CA PHE A 174 4.88 1.50 -23.38
C PHE A 174 4.27 0.14 -23.02
N GLN A 175 4.83 -0.93 -23.56
CA GLN A 175 4.51 -2.29 -23.18
C GLN A 175 5.77 -2.98 -22.66
N SER A 176 5.70 -3.48 -21.43
CA SER A 176 6.82 -4.18 -20.83
C SER A 176 6.99 -5.56 -21.47
N GLN A 177 8.23 -5.97 -21.56
CA GLN A 177 8.58 -7.33 -21.97
C GLN A 177 9.97 -7.68 -21.44
N THR A 178 10.13 -8.92 -21.05
CA THR A 178 11.44 -9.47 -20.70
C THR A 178 12.27 -9.67 -21.95
N LEU A 179 13.39 -8.95 -22.07
CA LEU A 179 14.24 -8.90 -23.27
C LEU A 179 15.53 -9.67 -23.06
N THR A 180 15.85 -10.53 -24.00
CA THR A 180 17.23 -11.04 -24.17
C THR A 180 18.18 -9.92 -24.58
N GLN A 181 19.49 -10.15 -24.55
CA GLN A 181 20.48 -9.17 -24.99
C GLN A 181 20.27 -8.69 -26.45
N LEU A 182 19.82 -9.58 -27.34
CA LEU A 182 19.46 -9.21 -28.71
C LEU A 182 18.21 -8.35 -28.74
N GLY A 183 17.17 -8.73 -27.97
CA GLY A 183 15.95 -7.94 -27.84
C GLY A 183 16.22 -6.54 -27.31
N LEU A 184 17.10 -6.40 -26.32
CA LEU A 184 17.51 -5.11 -25.76
C LEU A 184 18.25 -4.24 -26.79
N ARG A 185 19.14 -4.83 -27.62
CA ARG A 185 19.78 -4.09 -28.73
C ARG A 185 18.74 -3.48 -29.66
N ASN A 186 17.74 -4.28 -30.06
CA ASN A 186 16.66 -3.83 -30.94
C ASN A 186 15.77 -2.78 -30.24
N ALA A 187 15.46 -2.94 -28.94
CA ALA A 187 14.68 -1.96 -28.21
C ALA A 187 15.36 -0.59 -28.11
N LYS A 188 16.69 -0.55 -27.98
CA LYS A 188 17.49 0.69 -27.95
C LYS A 188 17.48 1.47 -29.26
N THR A 189 17.18 0.83 -30.40
CA THR A 189 17.14 1.49 -31.72
C THR A 189 15.75 1.98 -32.10
N ARG A 190 14.76 1.75 -31.24
CA ARG A 190 13.40 2.26 -31.48
C ARG A 190 13.39 3.79 -31.43
N ASP A 191 12.65 4.42 -32.33
CA ASP A 191 12.41 5.84 -32.28
C ASP A 191 11.53 6.24 -31.06
N GLY A 192 11.50 7.53 -30.75
CA GLY A 192 10.64 8.09 -29.72
C GLY A 192 11.21 8.02 -28.31
N LEU A 193 10.35 8.20 -27.32
CA LEU A 193 10.72 8.21 -25.91
C LEU A 193 11.03 6.80 -25.41
N VAL A 194 10.30 5.80 -25.87
CA VAL A 194 10.48 4.39 -25.45
C VAL A 194 11.90 3.91 -25.75
N GLY A 195 12.42 4.13 -26.96
CA GLY A 195 13.77 3.74 -27.32
C GLY A 195 14.85 4.45 -26.48
N LYS A 196 14.64 5.75 -26.24
CA LYS A 196 15.53 6.55 -25.35
C LYS A 196 15.54 6.02 -23.92
N ILE A 197 14.38 5.59 -23.41
CA ILE A 197 14.26 4.99 -22.07
C ILE A 197 15.10 3.71 -22.00
N TYR A 198 14.95 2.78 -22.95
CA TYR A 198 15.76 1.56 -22.99
C TYR A 198 17.25 1.86 -23.04
N GLN A 199 17.67 2.77 -23.92
CA GLN A 199 19.06 3.13 -24.09
C GLN A 199 19.67 3.75 -22.82
N LYS A 200 19.00 4.77 -22.27
CA LYS A 200 19.52 5.53 -21.12
C LYS A 200 19.44 4.75 -19.81
N THR A 201 18.35 4.01 -19.56
CA THR A 201 18.22 3.18 -18.36
C THR A 201 19.30 2.09 -18.34
N HIS A 202 19.55 1.43 -19.47
CA HIS A 202 20.63 0.46 -19.58
C HIS A 202 21.98 1.09 -19.22
N LYS A 203 22.31 2.25 -19.82
CA LYS A 203 23.55 2.99 -19.53
C LYS A 203 23.66 3.38 -18.06
N LEU A 204 22.57 3.87 -17.44
CA LEU A 204 22.54 4.23 -16.02
C LEU A 204 22.85 3.01 -15.13
N ILE A 205 22.26 1.84 -15.44
CA ILE A 205 22.52 0.62 -14.69
C ILE A 205 23.99 0.19 -14.83
N GLU A 206 24.54 0.19 -16.05
CA GLU A 206 25.95 -0.15 -16.29
C GLU A 206 26.92 0.76 -15.52
N GLN A 207 26.63 2.06 -15.48
CA GLN A 207 27.48 3.05 -14.81
C GLN A 207 27.37 3.00 -13.27
N ASN A 208 26.30 2.45 -12.71
CA ASN A 208 26.00 2.49 -11.28
C ASN A 208 25.87 1.10 -10.64
N GLN A 209 26.44 0.06 -11.22
CA GLN A 209 26.29 -1.34 -10.77
C GLN A 209 26.61 -1.53 -9.28
N ARG A 210 27.73 -0.97 -8.80
CA ARG A 210 28.13 -1.08 -7.39
C ARG A 210 27.08 -0.45 -6.46
N GLN A 211 26.62 0.75 -6.79
CA GLN A 211 25.61 1.45 -6.01
C GLN A 211 24.27 0.68 -5.99
N LEU A 212 23.86 0.12 -7.14
CA LEU A 212 22.64 -0.69 -7.22
C LEU A 212 22.76 -1.97 -6.40
N GLN A 213 23.94 -2.59 -6.31
CA GLN A 213 24.17 -3.73 -5.43
C GLN A 213 24.05 -3.34 -3.96
N GLU A 214 24.62 -2.19 -3.55
CA GLU A 214 24.52 -1.66 -2.19
C GLU A 214 23.04 -1.40 -1.82
N ILE A 215 22.25 -0.78 -2.71
CA ILE A 215 20.80 -0.58 -2.52
C ILE A 215 20.09 -1.93 -2.38
N LYS A 216 20.37 -2.90 -3.25
CA LYS A 216 19.72 -4.20 -3.24
C LYS A 216 19.94 -4.98 -1.94
N GLN A 217 21.12 -4.87 -1.36
CA GLN A 217 21.52 -5.62 -0.17
C GLN A 217 21.03 -4.99 1.14
N ASN A 218 21.03 -3.66 1.22
CA ASN A 218 20.88 -2.92 2.47
C ASN A 218 19.54 -2.18 2.59
N ASP A 219 18.80 -2.01 1.49
CA ASP A 219 17.58 -1.23 1.48
C ASP A 219 16.34 -2.12 1.44
N HIS A 220 15.58 -2.10 2.52
CA HIS A 220 14.28 -2.78 2.66
C HIS A 220 13.09 -1.85 2.38
N SER A 221 13.35 -0.61 1.98
CA SER A 221 12.35 0.41 1.71
C SER A 221 11.63 0.23 0.36
N ARG A 222 10.53 0.95 0.19
CA ARG A 222 9.80 1.12 -1.08
C ARG A 222 9.97 2.53 -1.64
N ILE A 223 11.11 3.17 -1.35
CA ILE A 223 11.39 4.58 -1.61
C ILE A 223 11.97 4.76 -3.01
N GLY A 224 11.63 5.87 -3.65
CA GLY A 224 12.15 6.28 -4.94
C GLY A 224 11.83 5.29 -6.06
N TYR A 225 12.84 5.02 -6.88
CA TYR A 225 12.78 4.02 -7.95
C TYR A 225 13.71 2.85 -7.62
N ARG A 226 13.62 2.36 -6.38
CA ARG A 226 14.44 1.26 -5.87
C ARG A 226 14.41 0.03 -6.78
N MET A 227 13.29 -0.23 -7.44
CA MET A 227 13.15 -1.37 -8.35
C MET A 227 14.03 -1.27 -9.61
N LEU A 228 14.79 -0.20 -9.78
CA LEU A 228 15.89 -0.15 -10.75
C LEU A 228 16.90 -1.29 -10.54
N THR A 229 17.03 -1.79 -9.30
CA THR A 229 17.87 -2.95 -8.96
C THR A 229 17.35 -4.27 -9.53
N GLU A 230 16.09 -4.33 -9.95
CA GLU A 230 15.43 -5.54 -10.43
C GLU A 230 15.20 -5.53 -11.96
N VAL A 231 15.65 -4.49 -12.66
CA VAL A 231 15.53 -4.36 -14.13
C VAL A 231 16.31 -5.46 -14.86
N TYR A 232 17.43 -5.90 -14.30
CA TYR A 232 18.13 -7.10 -14.76
C TYR A 232 17.75 -8.32 -13.93
N SER A 233 17.26 -9.36 -14.59
CA SER A 233 17.04 -10.67 -13.98
C SER A 233 18.35 -11.40 -13.68
N LYS A 234 18.28 -12.46 -12.86
CA LYS A 234 19.43 -13.36 -12.63
C LYS A 234 19.94 -14.03 -13.92
N ASN A 235 19.08 -14.16 -14.93
CA ASN A 235 19.40 -14.73 -16.24
C ASN A 235 19.96 -13.68 -17.23
N ASN A 236 20.29 -12.50 -16.76
CA ASN A 236 20.76 -11.38 -17.58
C ASN A 236 19.75 -10.91 -18.64
N GLU A 237 18.45 -11.07 -18.35
CA GLU A 237 17.35 -10.53 -19.13
C GLU A 237 17.00 -9.13 -18.62
N PHE A 238 16.53 -8.27 -19.51
CA PHE A 238 16.23 -6.87 -19.22
C PHE A 238 14.74 -6.59 -19.30
N ASP A 239 14.14 -6.07 -18.22
CA ASP A 239 12.74 -5.69 -18.18
C ASP A 239 12.57 -4.35 -17.44
N LEU A 240 11.83 -3.42 -18.03
CA LEU A 240 11.56 -2.12 -17.41
C LEU A 240 10.28 -2.10 -16.56
N ALA A 241 9.47 -3.17 -16.55
CA ALA A 241 8.27 -3.28 -15.71
C ALA A 241 8.54 -2.98 -14.23
N PRO A 242 9.66 -3.45 -13.63
CA PRO A 242 9.99 -3.16 -12.23
C PRO A 242 9.97 -1.68 -11.86
N LEU A 243 10.33 -0.79 -12.77
CA LEU A 243 10.37 0.66 -12.49
C LEU A 243 8.99 1.27 -12.16
N PHE A 244 7.91 0.64 -12.61
CA PHE A 244 6.56 1.10 -12.31
C PHE A 244 6.06 0.70 -10.92
N PHE A 245 6.74 -0.26 -10.25
CA PHE A 245 6.42 -0.64 -8.88
C PHE A 245 6.89 0.44 -7.91
N GLY A 246 5.94 0.99 -7.19
CA GLY A 246 6.18 2.11 -6.29
C GLY A 246 6.40 3.45 -7.00
N ALA A 247 6.24 3.54 -8.33
CA ALA A 247 6.36 4.80 -9.06
C ALA A 247 5.22 5.78 -8.77
N GLN A 248 4.09 5.32 -8.25
CA GLN A 248 2.93 6.14 -7.90
C GLN A 248 2.51 7.09 -9.04
N GLY A 249 2.48 6.57 -10.28
CA GLY A 249 2.11 7.31 -11.47
C GLY A 249 3.15 8.30 -12.00
N SER A 250 4.30 8.47 -11.35
CA SER A 250 5.32 9.47 -11.74
C SER A 250 6.11 9.14 -13.02
N LEU A 251 6.08 7.88 -13.48
CA LEU A 251 6.79 7.43 -14.69
C LEU A 251 5.85 7.18 -15.87
N GLY A 252 4.55 7.06 -15.62
CA GLY A 252 3.53 6.76 -16.63
C GLY A 252 2.22 6.34 -15.98
N VAL A 253 1.16 6.31 -16.76
CA VAL A 253 -0.17 5.85 -16.35
C VAL A 253 -0.30 4.39 -16.74
N ILE A 254 -0.31 3.48 -15.76
CA ILE A 254 -0.59 2.05 -16.00
C ILE A 254 -2.02 1.92 -16.51
N THR A 255 -2.21 1.26 -17.65
CA THR A 255 -3.50 1.07 -18.31
C THR A 255 -3.98 -0.37 -18.21
N GLU A 256 -3.06 -1.32 -18.36
CA GLU A 256 -3.38 -2.74 -18.43
C GLU A 256 -2.28 -3.59 -17.81
N LEU A 257 -2.66 -4.76 -17.31
CA LEU A 257 -1.77 -5.72 -16.67
C LEU A 257 -2.13 -7.14 -17.10
N ILE A 258 -1.11 -7.95 -17.34
CA ILE A 258 -1.23 -9.41 -17.39
C ILE A 258 -0.63 -9.94 -16.10
N LEU A 259 -1.46 -10.67 -15.33
CA LEU A 259 -1.08 -11.19 -14.03
C LEU A 259 -1.09 -12.71 -14.03
N LYS A 260 -0.08 -13.30 -13.40
CA LYS A 260 -0.08 -14.70 -12.99
C LYS A 260 -1.05 -14.85 -11.82
N VAL A 261 -1.80 -15.95 -11.81
CA VAL A 261 -2.74 -16.26 -10.73
C VAL A 261 -2.46 -17.67 -10.19
N ALA A 262 -2.90 -17.90 -8.96
CA ALA A 262 -2.68 -19.17 -8.26
C ALA A 262 -4.01 -19.92 -8.05
N PRO A 263 -3.98 -21.25 -7.89
CA PRO A 263 -5.13 -21.98 -7.39
C PRO A 263 -5.55 -21.48 -6.00
N ILE A 264 -6.84 -21.46 -5.71
CA ILE A 264 -7.35 -21.13 -4.38
C ILE A 264 -6.65 -21.99 -3.33
N PRO A 265 -6.09 -21.39 -2.27
CA PRO A 265 -5.33 -22.12 -1.27
C PRO A 265 -6.22 -23.10 -0.51
N ARG A 266 -5.59 -24.09 0.09
CA ARG A 266 -6.28 -25.01 0.99
C ARG A 266 -6.84 -24.25 2.20
N PRO A 267 -7.90 -24.78 2.84
CA PRO A 267 -8.38 -24.23 4.11
C PRO A 267 -7.23 -24.10 5.12
N THR A 268 -7.32 -23.09 5.96
CA THR A 268 -6.29 -22.81 6.94
C THR A 268 -6.80 -23.05 8.36
N LYS A 269 -5.89 -23.32 9.30
CA LYS A 269 -6.17 -23.34 10.73
C LYS A 269 -5.51 -22.14 11.41
N LYS A 270 -6.29 -21.48 12.26
CA LYS A 270 -5.87 -20.28 12.98
C LYS A 270 -5.67 -20.59 14.46
N ALA A 271 -4.68 -19.94 15.05
CA ALA A 271 -4.40 -20.03 16.47
C ALA A 271 -3.96 -18.68 17.03
N LEU A 272 -4.32 -18.43 18.29
CA LEU A 272 -3.95 -17.24 19.05
C LEU A 272 -3.11 -17.66 20.25
N PHE A 273 -2.08 -16.87 20.59
CA PHE A 273 -1.20 -17.08 21.71
C PHE A 273 -1.01 -15.77 22.46
N LEU A 274 -1.14 -15.83 23.78
CA LEU A 274 -1.05 -14.69 24.68
C LEU A 274 0.24 -14.75 25.48
N TYR A 275 0.91 -13.60 25.61
CA TYR A 275 2.18 -13.46 26.33
C TYR A 275 2.20 -12.19 27.18
N ASP A 276 2.83 -12.25 28.36
CA ASP A 276 3.10 -11.09 29.21
C ASP A 276 4.51 -10.54 29.01
N ASP A 277 5.43 -11.37 28.53
CA ASP A 277 6.81 -11.03 28.25
C ASP A 277 7.11 -10.95 26.75
N LEU A 278 7.71 -9.84 26.33
CA LEU A 278 8.03 -9.58 24.93
C LEU A 278 9.10 -10.52 24.37
N ASN A 279 10.13 -10.85 25.16
CA ASN A 279 11.21 -11.72 24.70
C ASN A 279 10.69 -13.13 24.41
N SER A 280 9.84 -13.64 25.30
CA SER A 280 9.17 -14.93 25.13
C SER A 280 8.26 -14.94 23.89
N ALA A 281 7.56 -13.85 23.63
CA ALA A 281 6.73 -13.67 22.43
C ALA A 281 7.57 -13.68 21.15
N ILE A 282 8.67 -12.94 21.11
CA ILE A 282 9.59 -12.87 19.95
C ILE A 282 10.24 -14.25 19.70
N ASP A 283 10.74 -14.89 20.73
CA ASP A 283 11.36 -16.24 20.61
C ASP A 283 10.35 -17.27 20.09
N PHE A 284 9.11 -17.20 20.54
CA PHE A 284 8.04 -18.05 20.01
C PHE A 284 7.76 -17.77 18.53
N MET A 285 7.66 -16.50 18.11
CA MET A 285 7.43 -16.14 16.73
C MET A 285 8.58 -16.58 15.81
N GLU A 286 9.84 -16.50 16.27
CA GLU A 286 11.00 -17.01 15.52
C GLU A 286 10.94 -18.53 15.35
N ARG A 287 10.51 -19.26 16.38
CA ARG A 287 10.29 -20.71 16.28
C ARG A 287 9.14 -21.06 15.35
N LEU A 288 8.05 -20.25 15.34
CA LEU A 288 6.91 -20.40 14.45
C LEU A 288 7.27 -20.27 12.97
N LYS A 289 8.19 -19.39 12.59
CA LYS A 289 8.68 -19.25 11.20
C LYS A 289 9.12 -20.58 10.60
N LYS A 290 9.66 -21.50 11.39
CA LYS A 290 10.10 -22.83 10.94
C LYS A 290 8.95 -23.74 10.49
N LEU A 291 7.71 -23.40 10.80
CA LEU A 291 6.51 -24.12 10.33
C LEU A 291 5.97 -23.58 9.01
N GLU A 292 6.62 -22.56 8.42
CA GLU A 292 6.22 -21.90 7.18
C GLU A 292 4.74 -21.46 7.18
N PRO A 293 4.28 -20.73 8.22
CA PRO A 293 2.90 -20.30 8.31
C PRO A 293 2.52 -19.35 7.17
N VAL A 294 1.23 -19.25 6.91
CA VAL A 294 0.69 -18.25 5.97
C VAL A 294 0.99 -16.85 6.49
N ARG A 295 0.79 -16.63 7.80
CA ARG A 295 1.12 -15.38 8.48
C ARG A 295 1.46 -15.61 9.96
N ILE A 296 2.21 -14.67 10.51
CA ILE A 296 2.45 -14.49 11.94
C ILE A 296 2.21 -13.02 12.23
N ASP A 297 1.12 -12.71 12.91
CA ASP A 297 0.77 -11.35 13.28
C ASP A 297 1.03 -11.12 14.78
N PHE A 298 1.56 -9.96 15.09
CA PHE A 298 1.86 -9.48 16.43
C PHE A 298 0.97 -8.29 16.78
N TYR A 299 0.45 -8.26 18.00
CA TYR A 299 -0.37 -7.17 18.53
C TYR A 299 0.02 -6.84 19.96
N ASP A 300 0.32 -5.57 20.23
CA ASP A 300 0.24 -5.00 21.56
C ASP A 300 -1.24 -4.91 21.95
N THR A 301 -1.65 -5.61 23.00
CA THR A 301 -3.07 -5.75 23.36
C THR A 301 -3.73 -4.44 23.77
N ARG A 302 -2.96 -3.41 24.11
CA ARG A 302 -3.47 -2.07 24.39
C ARG A 302 -4.24 -1.46 23.21
N ILE A 303 -4.01 -1.95 21.99
CA ILE A 303 -4.79 -1.53 20.82
C ILE A 303 -6.27 -1.91 20.92
N PHE A 304 -6.60 -2.96 21.67
CA PHE A 304 -7.97 -3.43 21.86
C PHE A 304 -8.69 -2.74 23.02
N SER A 305 -7.98 -2.08 23.92
CA SER A 305 -8.52 -1.37 25.08
C SER A 305 -8.98 0.06 24.77
N GLN A 306 -8.60 0.60 23.61
CA GLN A 306 -8.93 1.96 23.20
C GLN A 306 -10.24 1.96 22.38
N SER A 307 -11.35 2.46 22.95
CA SER A 307 -12.63 2.89 22.34
C SER A 307 -13.20 2.12 21.12
N SER A 308 -12.42 1.35 20.41
CA SER A 308 -12.84 0.53 19.27
C SER A 308 -13.80 -0.60 19.66
N LEU A 309 -13.89 -0.94 20.94
CA LEU A 309 -14.82 -1.95 21.45
C LEU A 309 -16.23 -1.38 21.70
N GLU A 310 -16.35 -0.07 21.92
CA GLU A 310 -17.64 0.59 22.10
C GLU A 310 -18.41 0.71 20.79
N SER A 311 -17.70 0.94 19.67
CA SER A 311 -18.33 1.06 18.34
C SER A 311 -18.85 -0.26 17.79
N VAL A 312 -18.29 -1.41 18.18
CA VAL A 312 -18.84 -2.73 17.81
C VAL A 312 -20.22 -2.95 18.42
N ASN A 313 -20.48 -2.36 19.58
CA ASN A 313 -21.79 -2.46 20.24
C ASN A 313 -22.85 -1.49 19.67
N THR A 314 -22.45 -0.37 19.06
CA THR A 314 -23.40 0.64 18.55
C THR A 314 -23.92 0.34 17.14
N GLN A 315 -23.18 -0.37 16.29
CA GLN A 315 -23.65 -0.73 14.94
C GLN A 315 -24.76 -1.80 14.92
N ASN A 316 -24.98 -2.52 16.01
CA ASN A 316 -26.10 -3.48 16.13
C ASN A 316 -27.44 -2.85 16.56
N VAL A 317 -27.54 -1.53 16.75
CA VAL A 317 -28.75 -0.87 17.28
C VAL A 317 -29.61 -0.18 16.20
N HIS A 318 -29.15 -0.07 14.96
CA HIS A 318 -29.94 0.52 13.88
C HIS A 318 -30.28 -0.47 12.76
N GLY A 319 -31.07 -1.52 13.09
CA GLY A 319 -31.61 -2.42 12.08
C GLY A 319 -32.62 -3.39 12.65
N SER A 320 -33.91 -3.04 12.52
CA SER A 320 -35.13 -3.85 12.69
C SER A 320 -35.50 -4.35 14.09
N GLU A 321 -36.70 -3.95 14.46
CA GLU A 321 -37.50 -4.48 15.56
C GLU A 321 -37.68 -6.00 15.42
N ASP A 322 -36.87 -6.75 16.17
CA ASP A 322 -37.24 -8.10 16.59
C ASP A 322 -36.56 -8.46 17.92
N THR A 323 -37.33 -8.37 18.96
CA THR A 323 -37.04 -8.51 20.40
C THR A 323 -36.70 -9.96 20.80
N LYS A 324 -35.63 -10.56 20.27
CA LYS A 324 -35.12 -11.85 20.78
C LYS A 324 -33.59 -11.98 20.86
N ALA A 325 -32.83 -10.90 20.61
CA ALA A 325 -31.36 -10.91 20.61
C ALA A 325 -30.70 -10.41 21.91
N MET A 326 -31.43 -10.30 23.01
CA MET A 326 -30.92 -9.75 24.28
C MET A 326 -30.11 -10.74 25.15
N GLN A 327 -29.78 -11.93 24.65
CA GLN A 327 -28.95 -12.90 25.37
C GLN A 327 -27.50 -13.03 24.86
N THR A 328 -27.11 -12.31 23.80
CA THR A 328 -25.76 -12.37 23.23
C THR A 328 -24.77 -11.38 23.84
N SER A 329 -25.23 -10.37 24.57
CA SER A 329 -24.37 -9.34 25.18
C SER A 329 -23.49 -9.83 26.34
N ARG A 330 -23.85 -10.91 27.01
CA ARG A 330 -23.03 -11.47 28.10
C ARG A 330 -21.74 -12.19 27.63
N ASN A 331 -21.72 -12.65 26.37
CA ASN A 331 -20.53 -13.35 25.82
C ASN A 331 -19.50 -12.38 25.24
N THR A 332 -19.88 -11.15 24.86
CA THR A 332 -18.97 -10.13 24.33
C THR A 332 -18.10 -9.51 25.42
N GLU A 333 -18.64 -9.27 26.62
CA GLU A 333 -17.85 -8.76 27.76
C GLU A 333 -16.76 -9.76 28.21
N ASN A 334 -17.07 -11.06 28.21
CA ASN A 334 -16.10 -12.10 28.58
C ASN A 334 -14.99 -12.30 27.55
N SER A 335 -15.23 -12.06 26.27
CA SER A 335 -14.23 -12.23 25.23
C SER A 335 -13.28 -11.04 25.12
N ASN A 336 -13.76 -9.83 25.36
CA ASN A 336 -12.90 -8.65 25.44
C ASN A 336 -11.88 -8.77 26.57
N SER A 337 -12.28 -9.36 27.70
CA SER A 337 -11.39 -9.62 28.83
C SER A 337 -10.26 -10.60 28.49
N VAL A 338 -10.47 -11.51 27.54
CA VAL A 338 -9.44 -12.48 27.11
C VAL A 338 -8.30 -11.77 26.37
N PHE A 339 -8.60 -10.82 25.47
CA PHE A 339 -7.58 -10.13 24.68
C PHE A 339 -6.78 -9.09 25.48
N THR A 340 -7.38 -8.55 26.54
CA THR A 340 -6.72 -7.57 27.44
C THR A 340 -6.04 -8.21 28.63
N SER A 341 -6.13 -9.53 28.81
CA SER A 341 -5.54 -10.25 29.94
C SER A 341 -4.02 -10.43 29.84
N ALA A 342 -3.43 -10.22 28.68
CA ALA A 342 -2.00 -10.31 28.44
C ALA A 342 -1.51 -9.04 27.71
N LYS A 343 -0.19 -8.80 27.70
CA LYS A 343 0.41 -7.62 27.05
C LYS A 343 0.53 -7.79 25.52
N TYR A 344 0.77 -9.00 25.07
CA TYR A 344 1.04 -9.30 23.65
C TYR A 344 0.18 -10.46 23.19
N LEU A 345 -0.35 -10.33 21.98
CA LEU A 345 -1.11 -11.36 21.30
C LEU A 345 -0.45 -11.70 19.96
N ILE A 346 -0.26 -12.99 19.72
CA ILE A 346 0.26 -13.52 18.46
C ILE A 346 -0.86 -14.29 17.78
N SER A 347 -1.18 -13.93 16.54
CA SER A 347 -2.06 -14.68 15.66
C SER A 347 -1.26 -15.38 14.59
N THR A 348 -1.57 -16.64 14.32
CA THR A 348 -0.92 -17.40 13.25
C THR A 348 -1.94 -18.20 12.46
N GLU A 349 -1.62 -18.44 11.20
CA GLU A 349 -2.45 -19.19 10.26
C GLU A 349 -1.57 -20.19 9.50
N LEU A 350 -1.97 -21.46 9.51
CA LEU A 350 -1.28 -22.57 8.84
C LEU A 350 -2.20 -23.24 7.84
N GLU A 351 -1.68 -23.58 6.66
CA GLU A 351 -2.45 -24.36 5.67
C GLU A 351 -2.81 -25.74 6.22
N ASP A 352 -4.06 -26.14 6.00
CA ASP A 352 -4.60 -27.43 6.43
C ASP A 352 -4.15 -28.52 5.44
N SER A 353 -3.14 -29.32 5.80
CA SER A 353 -2.77 -30.50 5.02
C SER A 353 -3.25 -31.76 5.71
N PHE A 354 -4.03 -32.58 5.01
CA PHE A 354 -4.64 -33.80 5.53
C PHE A 354 -3.68 -34.72 6.29
N PHE A 355 -2.40 -34.75 5.93
CA PHE A 355 -1.37 -35.59 6.59
C PHE A 355 -0.54 -34.86 7.66
N LYS A 356 -0.60 -33.53 7.75
CA LYS A 356 0.29 -32.74 8.64
C LYS A 356 -0.44 -32.08 9.83
N ASN A 357 -1.78 -32.05 9.83
CA ASN A 357 -2.57 -31.27 10.77
C ASN A 357 -2.35 -31.60 12.24
N HIS A 358 -2.45 -32.86 12.60
CA HIS A 358 -2.21 -33.25 14.00
C HIS A 358 -0.76 -32.97 14.43
N LYS A 359 0.20 -33.10 13.51
CA LYS A 359 1.61 -32.80 13.80
C LYS A 359 1.83 -31.30 13.95
N HIS A 360 1.23 -30.45 13.11
CA HIS A 360 1.41 -29.00 13.20
C HIS A 360 0.73 -28.41 14.44
N VAL A 361 -0.51 -28.78 14.74
CA VAL A 361 -1.20 -28.35 15.97
C VAL A 361 -0.46 -28.82 17.23
N LYS A 362 -0.03 -30.09 17.26
CA LYS A 362 0.79 -30.62 18.35
C LYS A 362 2.11 -29.85 18.49
N LYS A 363 2.79 -29.58 17.37
CA LYS A 363 4.05 -28.84 17.36
C LYS A 363 3.86 -27.37 17.78
N MET A 364 2.77 -26.71 17.35
CA MET A 364 2.43 -25.37 17.83
C MET A 364 2.23 -25.35 19.35
N ARG A 365 1.49 -26.33 19.90
CA ARG A 365 1.31 -26.46 21.36
C ARG A 365 2.64 -26.68 22.07
N GLN A 366 3.50 -27.54 21.56
CA GLN A 366 4.85 -27.78 22.14
C GLN A 366 5.73 -26.52 22.05
N LEU A 367 5.65 -25.75 20.93
CA LEU A 367 6.41 -24.51 20.78
C LEU A 367 5.91 -23.42 21.73
N SER A 368 4.64 -23.43 22.11
CA SER A 368 4.03 -22.44 23.01
C SER A 368 4.28 -22.76 24.50
N GLU A 369 5.01 -23.83 24.85
CA GLU A 369 5.44 -24.08 26.21
C GLU A 369 6.24 -22.88 26.73
N GLY A 370 5.72 -22.21 27.78
CA GLY A 370 6.22 -20.92 28.29
C GLY A 370 5.35 -19.69 27.88
N GLY A 371 4.31 -19.86 27.01
CA GLY A 371 3.33 -18.83 26.74
C GLY A 371 2.25 -18.76 27.83
N TYR A 372 1.66 -17.58 28.03
CA TYR A 372 0.64 -17.36 29.04
C TYR A 372 -0.63 -18.20 28.77
N LYS A 373 -1.11 -18.22 27.53
CA LYS A 373 -2.31 -18.97 27.12
C LYS A 373 -2.33 -19.23 25.62
N SER A 374 -2.71 -20.44 25.21
CA SER A 374 -2.95 -20.78 23.81
C SER A 374 -4.44 -20.99 23.56
N ILE A 375 -4.95 -20.39 22.47
CA ILE A 375 -6.34 -20.49 21.99
C ILE A 375 -6.28 -21.13 20.61
N ILE A 376 -6.49 -22.44 20.57
CA ILE A 376 -6.46 -23.24 19.35
C ILE A 376 -7.80 -23.93 19.23
N ASP A 377 -8.39 -23.93 18.04
CA ASP A 377 -9.70 -24.54 17.73
C ASP A 377 -10.92 -23.95 18.47
N GLN A 378 -10.76 -22.83 19.20
CA GLN A 378 -11.88 -22.09 19.81
C GLN A 378 -12.45 -21.09 18.80
N LYS A 379 -13.35 -21.57 17.94
CA LYS A 379 -13.86 -20.82 16.77
C LYS A 379 -14.48 -19.47 17.13
N ASP A 380 -15.22 -19.40 18.24
CA ASP A 380 -15.89 -18.15 18.64
C ASP A 380 -14.90 -17.04 18.99
N ILE A 381 -13.86 -17.35 19.78
CA ILE A 381 -12.83 -16.40 20.17
C ILE A 381 -11.99 -15.99 18.96
N ILE A 382 -11.62 -16.96 18.11
CA ILE A 382 -10.89 -16.69 16.87
C ILE A 382 -11.70 -15.78 15.95
N SER A 383 -13.01 -16.05 15.78
CA SER A 383 -13.91 -15.23 14.95
C SER A 383 -14.04 -13.79 15.47
N GLN A 384 -14.14 -13.62 16.79
CA GLN A 384 -14.19 -12.29 17.40
C GLN A 384 -12.88 -11.52 17.19
N PHE A 385 -11.74 -12.19 17.39
CA PHE A 385 -10.44 -11.60 17.09
C PHE A 385 -10.34 -11.17 15.62
N GLU A 386 -10.80 -12.01 14.69
CA GLU A 386 -10.79 -11.66 13.26
C GLU A 386 -11.63 -10.42 12.95
N LYS A 387 -12.78 -10.27 13.60
CA LYS A 387 -13.59 -9.04 13.47
C LYS A 387 -12.83 -7.83 13.97
N LEU A 388 -12.18 -7.93 15.14
CA LEU A 388 -11.35 -6.85 15.69
C LEU A 388 -10.15 -6.53 14.77
N ALA A 389 -9.46 -7.56 14.27
CA ALA A 389 -8.33 -7.37 13.35
C ALA A 389 -8.77 -6.70 12.04
N LYS A 390 -9.93 -7.10 11.49
CA LYS A 390 -10.52 -6.43 10.31
C LYS A 390 -10.88 -4.98 10.60
N LEU A 391 -11.41 -4.68 11.78
CA LEU A 391 -11.66 -3.29 12.18
C LEU A 391 -10.36 -2.49 12.23
N LEU A 392 -9.30 -3.00 12.83
CA LEU A 392 -7.99 -2.34 12.84
C LEU A 392 -7.47 -2.02 11.43
N GLU A 393 -7.78 -2.85 10.46
CA GLU A 393 -7.47 -2.60 9.05
C GLU A 393 -8.44 -1.61 8.40
N ALA A 394 -9.72 -1.67 8.75
CA ALA A 394 -10.76 -0.78 8.25
C ALA A 394 -10.62 0.67 8.77
N TYR A 395 -9.87 0.90 9.86
CA TYR A 395 -9.53 2.25 10.35
C TYR A 395 -8.95 3.19 9.28
N ARG A 396 -8.53 2.64 8.16
CA ARG A 396 -8.04 3.41 7.01
C ARG A 396 -9.10 4.33 6.42
N ASN A 397 -10.39 3.97 6.55
CA ASN A 397 -11.44 4.48 5.69
C ASN A 397 -12.71 4.90 6.42
N ASP A 398 -12.76 4.82 7.74
CA ASP A 398 -13.99 5.08 8.48
C ASP A 398 -14.01 6.49 9.10
N ALA A 399 -15.10 7.23 8.83
CA ALA A 399 -15.29 8.60 9.32
C ALA A 399 -15.42 8.65 10.85
N GLU A 400 -15.84 7.56 11.50
CA GLU A 400 -15.95 7.48 12.97
C GLU A 400 -14.58 7.45 13.67
N PHE A 401 -13.52 7.07 12.95
CA PHE A 401 -12.16 7.03 13.50
C PHE A 401 -11.26 8.19 13.03
N SER A 402 -11.86 9.30 12.75
CA SER A 402 -11.26 10.50 12.23
C SER A 402 -10.11 11.08 13.06
N GLU A 403 -10.07 10.80 14.35
CA GLU A 403 -9.01 11.26 15.27
C GLU A 403 -7.73 10.42 15.13
N ARG A 404 -7.81 9.21 14.54
CA ARG A 404 -6.65 8.33 14.41
C ARG A 404 -6.08 8.37 13.01
N VAL A 405 -4.92 8.96 12.91
CA VAL A 405 -4.26 9.16 11.63
C VAL A 405 -3.52 7.90 11.20
N CYS A 406 -3.85 7.38 10.02
CA CYS A 406 -3.13 6.26 9.42
C CYS A 406 -1.86 6.76 8.72
N LEU A 407 -0.88 7.23 9.49
CA LEU A 407 0.34 7.84 8.99
C LEU A 407 1.53 6.88 9.02
N VAL A 408 1.51 5.97 9.97
CA VAL A 408 2.52 4.94 10.18
C VAL A 408 1.87 3.58 9.91
N ASP A 409 1.89 3.19 8.64
CA ASP A 409 1.34 1.91 8.20
C ASP A 409 2.41 1.08 7.50
N ARG A 410 2.56 -0.18 7.92
CA ARG A 410 3.50 -1.15 7.35
C ARG A 410 4.95 -0.62 7.26
N SER A 411 5.40 0.06 8.32
CA SER A 411 6.80 0.39 8.50
C SER A 411 7.63 -0.87 8.69
N TYR A 412 8.82 -0.94 8.08
CA TYR A 412 9.72 -2.07 8.27
C TYR A 412 10.52 -1.91 9.57
N ILE A 413 10.47 -2.93 10.41
CA ILE A 413 11.28 -3.06 11.63
C ILE A 413 11.97 -4.42 11.60
N PRO A 414 13.32 -4.49 11.54
CA PRO A 414 14.02 -5.77 11.59
C PRO A 414 13.63 -6.59 12.83
N ALA A 415 13.46 -7.90 12.69
CA ALA A 415 13.05 -8.75 13.82
C ALA A 415 14.02 -8.65 15.02
N ALA A 416 15.32 -8.49 14.75
CA ALA A 416 16.33 -8.31 15.79
C ALA A 416 16.16 -7.00 16.59
N GLU A 417 15.58 -5.97 15.98
CA GLU A 417 15.40 -4.65 16.58
C GLU A 417 14.01 -4.44 17.22
N LEU A 418 13.09 -5.40 17.04
CA LEU A 418 11.70 -5.24 17.49
C LEU A 418 11.59 -4.93 18.99
N ASN A 419 12.38 -5.60 19.82
CA ASN A 419 12.41 -5.37 21.27
C ASN A 419 12.90 -3.95 21.61
N SER A 420 13.98 -3.50 20.99
CA SER A 420 14.55 -2.16 21.14
C SER A 420 13.57 -1.08 20.72
N VAL A 421 12.89 -1.27 19.58
CA VAL A 421 11.89 -0.33 19.06
C VAL A 421 10.70 -0.24 20.00
N ILE A 422 10.15 -1.35 20.48
CA ILE A 422 9.02 -1.34 21.44
C ILE A 422 9.43 -0.65 22.74
N GLY A 423 10.65 -0.90 23.24
CA GLY A 423 11.18 -0.21 24.42
C GLY A 423 11.27 1.32 24.21
N SER A 424 11.71 1.74 23.03
CA SER A 424 11.84 3.16 22.68
C SER A 424 10.49 3.85 22.45
N LEU A 425 9.45 3.09 22.04
CA LEU A 425 8.09 3.64 21.95
C LEU A 425 7.56 4.14 23.28
N ALA A 426 7.94 3.52 24.40
CA ALA A 426 7.54 4.00 25.74
C ALA A 426 8.07 5.42 26.02
N ALA A 427 9.26 5.79 25.53
CA ALA A 427 9.77 7.15 25.63
C ALA A 427 8.96 8.13 24.76
N LEU A 428 8.57 7.71 23.54
CA LEU A 428 7.69 8.52 22.69
C LEU A 428 6.29 8.69 23.29
N GLU A 429 5.74 7.66 23.94
CA GLU A 429 4.48 7.77 24.69
C GLU A 429 4.55 8.85 25.76
N GLY A 430 5.68 8.96 26.49
CA GLY A 430 5.91 10.02 27.46
C GLY A 430 5.98 11.42 26.83
N ILE A 431 6.58 11.55 25.63
CA ILE A 431 6.69 12.83 24.91
C ILE A 431 5.33 13.31 24.37
N PHE A 432 4.53 12.38 23.83
CA PHE A 432 3.27 12.71 23.14
C PHE A 432 2.02 12.54 24.03
N GLY A 433 2.18 12.02 25.26
CA GLY A 433 1.10 11.88 26.23
C GLY A 433 0.00 10.89 25.82
N GLN A 434 0.31 9.94 24.94
CA GLN A 434 -0.65 8.95 24.44
C GLN A 434 0.00 7.58 24.24
N PRO A 435 -0.75 6.46 24.37
CA PRO A 435 -0.24 5.13 24.09
C PRO A 435 -0.01 4.96 22.58
N LEU A 436 1.08 4.26 22.25
CA LEU A 436 1.51 3.97 20.88
C LEU A 436 1.63 2.43 20.67
N PRO A 437 0.52 1.68 20.76
CA PRO A 437 0.56 0.24 20.62
C PRO A 437 0.96 -0.16 19.21
N LEU A 438 1.96 -1.05 19.11
CA LEU A 438 2.48 -1.59 17.86
C LEU A 438 1.71 -2.86 17.47
N PHE A 439 1.36 -2.98 16.19
CA PHE A 439 0.78 -4.21 15.64
C PHE A 439 1.24 -4.42 14.19
N GLY A 440 1.24 -5.66 13.72
CA GLY A 440 1.65 -5.94 12.34
C GLY A 440 2.06 -7.37 12.11
N SER A 441 2.79 -7.61 11.02
CA SER A 441 3.23 -8.94 10.64
C SER A 441 4.69 -9.17 10.98
N PHE A 442 4.94 -10.11 11.87
CA PHE A 442 6.28 -10.57 12.19
C PHE A 442 6.92 -11.36 11.04
N ALA A 443 6.10 -12.02 10.21
CA ALA A 443 6.60 -12.79 9.08
C ALA A 443 7.24 -11.89 8.00
N THR A 444 6.69 -10.70 7.79
CA THR A 444 7.17 -9.71 6.80
C THR A 444 7.95 -8.55 7.43
N ASN A 445 8.02 -8.49 8.76
CA ASN A 445 8.62 -7.39 9.52
C ASN A 445 7.94 -6.02 9.27
N LEU A 446 6.63 -6.03 8.97
CA LEU A 446 5.85 -4.83 8.68
C LEU A 446 4.90 -4.51 9.83
N TYR A 447 5.06 -3.33 10.41
CA TYR A 447 4.32 -2.92 11.60
C TYR A 447 3.67 -1.55 11.43
N SER A 448 2.60 -1.33 12.18
CA SER A 448 1.79 -0.12 12.15
C SER A 448 1.54 0.42 13.56
N ILE A 449 1.36 1.72 13.65
CA ILE A 449 0.91 2.42 14.86
C ILE A 449 -0.25 3.36 14.46
N ARG A 450 -1.21 3.55 15.36
CA ARG A 450 -2.37 4.43 15.16
C ARG A 450 -2.40 5.52 16.25
N PRO A 451 -1.54 6.56 16.16
CA PRO A 451 -1.59 7.68 17.08
C PRO A 451 -2.89 8.48 16.90
N ALA A 452 -3.44 8.98 18.01
CA ALA A 452 -4.61 9.84 18.00
C ALA A 452 -4.17 11.31 17.95
N PHE A 453 -4.54 12.02 16.87
CA PHE A 453 -4.31 13.46 16.73
C PHE A 453 -5.55 14.10 16.10
N ASP A 454 -6.07 15.13 16.76
CA ASP A 454 -7.16 15.94 16.20
C ASP A 454 -6.63 16.91 15.14
N LEU A 455 -6.88 16.59 13.87
CA LEU A 455 -6.43 17.43 12.77
C LEU A 455 -7.15 18.80 12.70
N SER A 456 -8.25 19.01 13.42
CA SER A 456 -8.87 20.32 13.57
C SER A 456 -8.02 21.24 14.45
N SER A 457 -7.27 20.69 15.42
CA SER A 457 -6.36 21.41 16.32
C SER A 457 -5.04 21.75 15.64
N VAL A 458 -4.66 23.04 15.67
CA VAL A 458 -3.35 23.50 15.17
C VAL A 458 -2.21 22.88 15.97
N ASN A 459 -2.41 22.68 17.28
CA ASN A 459 -1.40 22.07 18.14
C ASN A 459 -1.17 20.62 17.77
N ASP A 460 -2.24 19.85 17.58
CA ASP A 460 -2.15 18.42 17.25
C ASP A 460 -1.54 18.20 15.86
N ARG A 461 -1.84 19.05 14.88
CA ARG A 461 -1.14 19.02 13.57
C ARG A 461 0.37 19.24 13.70
N LYS A 462 0.83 20.13 14.61
CA LYS A 462 2.27 20.29 14.90
C LYS A 462 2.84 19.08 15.61
N GLN A 463 2.12 18.53 16.58
CA GLN A 463 2.55 17.32 17.29
C GLN A 463 2.62 16.10 16.37
N LEU A 464 1.69 15.96 15.44
CA LEU A 464 1.72 14.92 14.41
C LEU A 464 2.99 14.98 13.57
N LEU A 465 3.37 16.16 13.06
CA LEU A 465 4.61 16.33 12.28
C LEU A 465 5.86 16.01 13.12
N ARG A 466 5.86 16.41 14.39
CA ARG A 466 6.95 16.06 15.32
C ARG A 466 6.98 14.55 15.56
N PHE A 467 5.82 13.92 15.76
CA PHE A 467 5.73 12.47 15.95
C PHE A 467 6.34 11.71 14.78
N ILE A 468 5.99 12.05 13.52
CA ILE A 468 6.53 11.38 12.34
C ILE A 468 8.05 11.52 12.27
N GLN A 469 8.60 12.70 12.60
CA GLN A 469 10.04 12.93 12.61
C GLN A 469 10.75 12.07 13.67
N HIS A 470 10.21 12.01 14.91
CA HIS A 470 10.79 11.21 15.98
C HIS A 470 10.69 9.71 15.66
N PHE A 471 9.53 9.27 15.16
CA PHE A 471 9.34 7.87 14.81
C PHE A 471 10.17 7.46 13.59
N GLY A 472 10.26 8.32 12.57
CA GLY A 472 11.14 8.08 11.43
C GLY A 472 12.61 7.94 11.86
N LYS A 473 13.08 8.83 12.75
CA LYS A 473 14.43 8.73 13.31
C LYS A 473 14.63 7.43 14.11
N LEU A 474 13.67 7.07 14.98
CA LEU A 474 13.72 5.81 15.72
C LEU A 474 13.88 4.60 14.77
N LEU A 475 13.11 4.58 13.68
CA LEU A 475 13.22 3.50 12.69
C LEU A 475 14.57 3.49 12.00
N SER A 476 15.06 4.65 11.56
CA SER A 476 16.36 4.77 10.91
C SER A 476 17.50 4.32 11.81
N ASP A 477 17.49 4.71 13.09
CA ASP A 477 18.47 4.30 14.09
C ASP A 477 18.43 2.77 14.36
N SER A 478 17.30 2.13 14.06
CA SER A 478 17.07 0.67 14.18
C SER A 478 17.14 -0.08 12.84
N ASN A 479 17.79 0.48 11.82
CA ASN A 479 17.85 -0.10 10.47
C ASN A 479 16.46 -0.40 9.86
N GLY A 480 15.43 0.30 10.30
CA GLY A 480 14.07 0.23 9.80
C GLY A 480 13.74 1.38 8.83
N THR A 481 12.51 1.42 8.35
CA THR A 481 12.02 2.52 7.50
C THR A 481 10.50 2.68 7.59
N LEU A 482 10.00 3.91 7.42
CA LEU A 482 8.57 4.19 7.32
C LEU A 482 7.91 3.53 6.10
N CYS A 483 8.64 3.39 5.00
CA CYS A 483 8.14 2.89 3.72
C CYS A 483 8.52 1.43 3.49
N GLY A 484 8.20 0.53 4.42
CA GLY A 484 8.48 -0.90 4.27
C GLY A 484 7.46 -1.65 3.42
N GLY A 485 6.19 -1.32 3.54
CA GLY A 485 5.08 -2.01 2.86
C GLY A 485 4.40 -1.23 1.74
N SER A 486 4.76 0.04 1.54
CA SER A 486 4.23 0.92 0.49
C SER A 486 5.20 2.06 0.17
N ALA A 487 5.02 2.69 -0.99
CA ALA A 487 5.84 3.83 -1.42
C ALA A 487 5.47 5.13 -0.67
N GLU A 488 6.35 6.12 -0.72
CA GLU A 488 6.40 7.27 0.18
C GLU A 488 5.38 8.40 -0.11
N GLY A 489 4.89 8.55 -1.34
CA GLY A 489 3.99 9.63 -1.75
C GLY A 489 4.52 11.05 -1.47
N GLN A 490 3.63 11.92 -0.96
CA GLN A 490 3.97 13.28 -0.53
C GLN A 490 4.34 13.33 0.96
N VAL A 491 3.60 12.59 1.80
CA VAL A 491 3.66 12.75 3.26
C VAL A 491 4.92 12.14 3.85
N GLN A 492 5.20 10.88 3.52
CA GLN A 492 6.36 10.17 4.09
C GLN A 492 7.68 10.59 3.43
N ALA A 493 7.63 11.04 2.18
CA ALA A 493 8.80 11.48 1.42
C ALA A 493 9.64 12.56 2.13
N LEU A 494 9.01 13.42 2.94
CA LEU A 494 9.73 14.45 3.71
C LEU A 494 10.79 13.87 4.65
N ILE A 495 10.49 12.73 5.24
CA ILE A 495 11.34 12.10 6.25
C ILE A 495 12.32 11.16 5.56
N VAL A 496 11.80 10.24 4.78
CA VAL A 496 12.62 9.19 4.16
C VAL A 496 13.62 9.74 3.12
N ASN A 497 13.32 10.88 2.48
CA ASN A 497 14.26 11.51 1.55
C ASN A 497 15.53 12.05 2.23
N GLN A 498 15.50 12.31 3.54
CA GLN A 498 16.69 12.72 4.29
C GLN A 498 17.65 11.55 4.51
N GLU A 499 17.12 10.33 4.52
CA GLU A 499 17.86 9.08 4.75
C GLU A 499 18.50 8.54 3.46
N ILE A 500 18.00 8.95 2.26
CA ILE A 500 18.53 8.49 0.99
C ILE A 500 19.89 9.15 0.70
N PRO A 501 20.97 8.38 0.43
CA PRO A 501 22.24 8.93 0.02
C PRO A 501 22.13 9.84 -1.22
N THR A 502 22.89 10.94 -1.24
CA THR A 502 22.82 11.94 -2.31
C THR A 502 23.01 11.33 -3.71
N LYS A 503 23.92 10.37 -3.86
CA LYS A 503 24.13 9.66 -5.13
C LYS A 503 22.90 8.87 -5.59
N THR A 504 22.25 8.18 -4.65
CA THR A 504 21.01 7.42 -4.95
C THR A 504 19.87 8.38 -5.33
N ARG A 505 19.76 9.51 -4.66
CA ARG A 505 18.79 10.55 -4.99
C ARG A 505 19.01 11.11 -6.40
N ALA A 506 20.26 11.36 -6.78
CA ALA A 506 20.61 11.81 -8.12
C ALA A 506 20.20 10.78 -9.18
N LEU A 507 20.49 9.48 -8.94
CA LEU A 507 20.10 8.39 -9.83
C LEU A 507 18.57 8.31 -10.02
N TYR A 508 17.80 8.45 -8.93
CA TYR A 508 16.34 8.45 -9.02
C TYR A 508 15.81 9.68 -9.74
N HIS A 509 16.46 10.83 -9.58
CA HIS A 509 16.12 12.03 -10.33
C HIS A 509 16.35 11.85 -11.84
N GLU A 510 17.44 11.23 -12.25
CA GLU A 510 17.70 10.93 -13.67
C GLU A 510 16.64 10.00 -14.26
N ILE A 511 16.21 8.98 -13.53
CA ILE A 511 15.09 8.10 -13.96
C ILE A 511 13.80 8.92 -14.17
N LYS A 512 13.44 9.77 -13.21
CA LYS A 512 12.25 10.64 -13.37
C LYS A 512 12.35 11.53 -14.60
N GLN A 513 13.47 12.21 -14.78
CA GLN A 513 13.71 13.11 -15.92
C GLN A 513 13.70 12.37 -17.27
N LEU A 514 14.10 11.10 -17.27
CA LEU A 514 14.09 10.29 -18.47
C LEU A 514 12.66 9.94 -18.92
N PHE A 515 11.77 9.57 -17.97
CA PHE A 515 10.39 9.18 -18.26
C PHE A 515 9.44 10.37 -18.42
N ASP A 516 9.70 11.46 -17.69
CA ASP A 516 8.85 12.66 -17.66
C ASP A 516 9.69 13.94 -17.66
N PRO A 517 10.29 14.30 -18.81
CA PRO A 517 11.18 15.46 -18.93
C PRO A 517 10.55 16.79 -18.56
N ASN A 518 9.25 16.93 -18.75
CA ASN A 518 8.50 18.17 -18.46
C ASN A 518 7.82 18.15 -17.08
N ASN A 519 8.06 17.09 -16.29
CA ASN A 519 7.57 16.93 -14.92
C ASN A 519 6.05 17.18 -14.78
N ILE A 520 5.25 16.58 -15.66
CA ILE A 520 3.79 16.70 -15.67
C ILE A 520 3.11 15.63 -14.79
N LEU A 521 3.73 14.46 -14.61
CA LEU A 521 3.18 13.32 -13.87
C LEU A 521 3.60 13.37 -12.40
N ALA A 522 2.63 13.49 -11.50
CA ALA A 522 2.81 13.45 -10.05
C ALA A 522 4.07 14.22 -9.54
N PRO A 523 4.25 15.51 -9.87
CA PRO A 523 5.52 16.22 -9.66
C PRO A 523 5.83 16.54 -8.19
N LYS A 524 4.87 16.37 -7.28
CA LYS A 524 5.03 16.70 -5.84
C LYS A 524 5.30 15.49 -4.95
N ILE A 525 5.39 14.29 -5.52
CA ILE A 525 5.72 13.08 -4.77
C ILE A 525 7.22 12.83 -4.75
N LYS A 526 7.64 11.87 -3.93
CA LYS A 526 9.02 11.41 -3.86
C LYS A 526 9.98 12.54 -3.51
N GLN A 527 10.99 12.78 -4.31
CA GLN A 527 12.04 13.76 -4.07
C GLN A 527 11.58 15.23 -4.05
N HIS A 528 10.38 15.51 -4.54
CA HIS A 528 9.82 16.86 -4.66
C HIS A 528 8.80 17.19 -3.58
N ALA A 529 8.65 16.34 -2.56
CA ALA A 529 7.80 16.62 -1.41
C ALA A 529 8.32 17.83 -0.63
N SER A 530 7.41 18.65 -0.12
CA SER A 530 7.72 19.90 0.60
C SER A 530 6.90 19.99 1.88
N LEU A 531 7.57 20.30 3.00
CA LEU A 531 6.91 20.54 4.28
C LEU A 531 5.87 21.67 4.17
N ALA A 532 6.20 22.74 3.45
CA ALA A 532 5.28 23.85 3.23
C ALA A 532 3.98 23.40 2.53
N ASN A 533 4.08 22.49 1.56
CA ASN A 533 2.91 21.92 0.91
C ASN A 533 2.08 21.05 1.87
N ILE A 534 2.72 20.21 2.68
CA ILE A 534 2.01 19.37 3.64
C ILE A 534 1.28 20.23 4.66
N VAL A 535 1.94 21.24 5.25
CA VAL A 535 1.31 22.16 6.22
C VAL A 535 0.13 22.92 5.58
N ARG A 536 0.30 23.38 4.33
CA ARG A 536 -0.74 24.11 3.58
C ARG A 536 -1.97 23.25 3.30
N PHE A 537 -1.76 21.98 2.96
CA PHE A 537 -2.82 21.08 2.50
C PHE A 537 -3.24 20.04 3.53
N MET A 538 -2.70 20.11 4.75
CA MET A 538 -3.16 19.25 5.82
C MET A 538 -4.64 19.54 6.10
N ARG A 539 -5.45 18.49 6.04
CA ARG A 539 -6.89 18.61 6.30
C ARG A 539 -7.16 19.08 7.72
N THR A 540 -8.24 19.84 7.86
CA THR A 540 -8.68 20.37 9.16
C THR A 540 -9.97 19.74 9.67
N SER A 541 -10.56 18.86 8.86
CA SER A 541 -11.79 18.15 9.16
C SER A 541 -11.54 16.65 9.21
N PRO A 542 -12.15 15.95 10.16
CA PRO A 542 -12.01 14.51 10.30
C PRO A 542 -12.65 13.72 9.15
N GLN A 543 -13.69 14.24 8.49
CA GLN A 543 -14.44 13.51 7.48
C GLN A 543 -13.56 13.11 6.29
N ILE A 544 -13.41 11.83 6.08
CA ILE A 544 -12.84 11.26 4.84
C ILE A 544 -13.91 11.41 3.77
N GLY A 545 -13.61 12.17 2.70
CA GLY A 545 -14.51 12.36 1.57
C GLY A 545 -14.60 11.10 0.68
N LEU A 546 -14.87 9.95 1.27
CA LEU A 546 -15.18 8.76 0.49
C LEU A 546 -16.60 8.90 -0.03
N ILE A 547 -16.76 8.89 -1.35
CA ILE A 547 -18.07 8.69 -1.97
C ILE A 547 -18.56 7.32 -1.47
N ARG A 548 -19.60 7.31 -0.64
CA ARG A 548 -20.39 6.09 -0.46
C ARG A 548 -20.94 5.77 -1.85
N ARG A 549 -20.38 4.78 -2.50
CA ARG A 549 -21.01 4.14 -3.65
C ARG A 549 -21.91 3.07 -3.06
N ASP A 550 -23.21 3.41 -2.98
CA ASP A 550 -24.25 2.42 -2.81
C ASP A 550 -24.28 1.48 -4.03
#